data_1b233fcd568115db0769bcfd1c3cb7ab
#
_entry.id   1b233fcd568115db0769bcfd1c3cb7ab
#
_cell.length_a   1.000
_cell.length_b   1.000
_cell.length_c   1.000
_cell.angle_alpha   90.00
_cell.angle_beta   90.00
_cell.angle_gamma   90.00
#
_symmetry.space_group_name_H-M   'P 1'
#
loop_
_entity.id
_entity.type
_entity.pdbx_description
1 polymer ?
#
loop_
_entity_poly.entity_id
_entity_poly.type
_entity_poly.pdbx_seq_one_letter_code
_entity_poly.pdbx_strand_id
1 'polypeptide(L)'
;MREISKTITEKDIQSLIIEYNILKSLIEELQKRSALLAQLSNEINDTITSLRHIGESEEKEVLLPLGSMIFLKAKNIDVEKIIVKIGANVLVEKPLDSALDYLTKIKSEVDLEMMNTNRRLEEAIVRYRQLDEILSKIASEKGR
;
A
#
# COMPACT_ATOMS: atom_id res chain seq x y z
N MET A 1 41.24 -2.31 -23.33
CA MET A 1 39.82 -2.10 -23.04
C MET A 1 38.97 -3.34 -23.08
N ARG A 2 39.21 -4.25 -23.95
CA ARG A 2 38.53 -5.55 -24.00
C ARG A 2 38.79 -6.40 -22.76
N GLU A 3 39.90 -6.22 -22.13
CA GLU A 3 40.34 -7.00 -20.96
C GLU A 3 39.61 -6.60 -19.69
N ILE A 4 39.17 -5.34 -19.59
CA ILE A 4 38.44 -4.82 -18.41
C ILE A 4 37.06 -5.46 -18.30
N SER A 5 36.39 -5.71 -19.43
CA SER A 5 35.05 -6.33 -19.44
C SER A 5 35.09 -7.84 -19.19
N LYS A 6 36.27 -8.47 -19.30
CA LYS A 6 36.43 -9.91 -19.08
C LYS A 6 36.94 -10.27 -17.68
N THR A 7 37.36 -9.27 -16.89
CA THR A 7 37.91 -9.50 -15.56
C THR A 7 36.87 -9.29 -14.49
N ILE A 8 35.77 -10.02 -14.56
CA ILE A 8 34.81 -10.09 -13.45
C ILE A 8 35.39 -11.08 -12.44
N THR A 9 35.80 -10.59 -11.29
CA THR A 9 36.37 -11.41 -10.22
C THR A 9 35.26 -12.16 -9.48
N GLU A 10 35.61 -13.21 -8.75
CA GLU A 10 34.67 -13.92 -7.89
C GLU A 10 34.05 -12.99 -6.85
N LYS A 11 34.80 -12.00 -6.39
CA LYS A 11 34.32 -10.98 -5.46
C LYS A 11 33.22 -10.13 -6.09
N ASP A 12 33.35 -9.76 -7.36
CA ASP A 12 32.35 -9.03 -8.12
C ASP A 12 31.06 -9.87 -8.26
N ILE A 13 31.21 -11.16 -8.56
CA ILE A 13 30.10 -12.09 -8.67
C ILE A 13 29.37 -12.22 -7.33
N GLN A 14 30.09 -12.34 -6.23
CA GLN A 14 29.50 -12.40 -4.89
C GLN A 14 28.72 -11.12 -4.56
N SER A 15 29.28 -9.95 -4.92
CA SER A 15 28.60 -8.67 -4.72
C SER A 15 27.29 -8.60 -5.50
N LEU A 16 27.27 -9.09 -6.74
CA LEU A 16 26.08 -9.15 -7.57
C LEU A 16 25.03 -10.10 -7.00
N ILE A 17 25.45 -11.24 -6.47
CA ILE A 17 24.55 -12.22 -5.83
C ILE A 17 23.94 -11.62 -4.57
N ILE A 18 24.71 -10.92 -3.76
CA ILE A 18 24.22 -10.24 -2.56
C ILE A 18 23.19 -9.19 -2.94
N GLU A 19 23.50 -8.34 -3.92
CA GLU A 19 22.55 -7.33 -4.42
C GLU A 19 21.28 -7.97 -4.95
N TYR A 20 21.39 -9.04 -5.72
CA TYR A 20 20.28 -9.80 -6.26
C TYR A 20 19.34 -10.29 -5.15
N ASN A 21 19.89 -10.87 -4.10
CA ASN A 21 19.11 -11.38 -2.98
C ASN A 21 18.45 -10.26 -2.17
N ILE A 22 19.16 -9.15 -1.98
CA ILE A 22 18.63 -7.96 -1.31
C ILE A 22 17.43 -7.40 -2.11
N LEU A 23 17.60 -7.28 -3.43
CA LEU A 23 16.53 -6.79 -4.30
C LEU A 23 15.31 -7.71 -4.30
N LYS A 24 15.52 -9.02 -4.28
CA LYS A 24 14.43 -9.98 -4.20
C LYS A 24 13.60 -9.77 -2.94
N SER A 25 14.26 -9.62 -1.79
CA SER A 25 13.58 -9.36 -0.52
C SER A 25 12.88 -8.00 -0.53
N LEU A 26 13.53 -6.98 -1.08
CA LEU A 26 12.95 -5.63 -1.19
C LEU A 26 11.69 -5.63 -2.07
N ILE A 27 11.74 -6.35 -3.20
CA ILE A 27 10.58 -6.48 -4.10
C ILE A 27 9.40 -7.10 -3.36
N GLU A 28 9.63 -8.19 -2.63
CA GLU A 28 8.58 -8.86 -1.86
C GLU A 28 7.97 -7.91 -0.81
N GLU A 29 8.81 -7.17 -0.10
CA GLU A 29 8.37 -6.19 0.90
C GLU A 29 7.56 -5.06 0.27
N LEU A 30 8.05 -4.50 -0.84
CA LEU A 30 7.35 -3.41 -1.54
C LEU A 30 6.03 -3.86 -2.14
N GLN A 31 5.96 -5.10 -2.65
CA GLN A 31 4.70 -5.67 -3.14
C GLN A 31 3.66 -5.80 -2.03
N LYS A 32 4.06 -6.28 -0.86
CA LYS A 32 3.18 -6.37 0.32
C LYS A 32 2.70 -5.00 0.76
N ARG A 33 3.62 -4.04 0.82
CA ARG A 33 3.29 -2.66 1.19
C ARG A 33 2.32 -2.03 0.20
N SER A 34 2.54 -2.20 -1.09
CA SER A 34 1.64 -1.71 -2.14
C SER A 34 0.24 -2.29 -1.99
N ALA A 35 0.14 -3.60 -1.75
CA ALA A 35 -1.15 -4.27 -1.56
C ALA A 35 -1.90 -3.75 -0.33
N LEU A 36 -1.19 -3.55 0.80
CA LEU A 36 -1.77 -2.99 2.02
C LEU A 36 -2.27 -1.56 1.82
N LEU A 37 -1.49 -0.73 1.12
CA LEU A 37 -1.88 0.65 0.83
C LEU A 37 -3.10 0.70 -0.10
N ALA A 38 -3.16 -0.18 -1.10
CA ALA A 38 -4.32 -0.29 -2.00
C ALA A 38 -5.58 -0.68 -1.22
N GLN A 39 -5.47 -1.65 -0.32
CA GLN A 39 -6.56 -2.08 0.53
C GLN A 39 -7.04 -0.94 1.43
N LEU A 40 -6.12 -0.22 2.06
CA LEU A 40 -6.43 0.92 2.93
C LEU A 40 -7.12 2.04 2.15
N SER A 41 -6.63 2.36 0.94
CA SER A 41 -7.26 3.37 0.07
C SER A 41 -8.69 2.99 -0.26
N ASN A 42 -8.94 1.72 -0.59
CA ASN A 42 -10.28 1.22 -0.89
C ASN A 42 -11.20 1.29 0.33
N GLU A 43 -10.72 0.91 1.51
CA GLU A 43 -11.49 0.99 2.76
C GLU A 43 -11.88 2.44 3.09
N ILE A 44 -10.95 3.37 2.92
CA ILE A 44 -11.23 4.80 3.14
C ILE A 44 -12.28 5.28 2.14
N ASN A 45 -12.15 4.90 0.87
CA ASN A 45 -13.12 5.27 -0.16
C ASN A 45 -14.53 4.73 0.15
N ASP A 46 -14.62 3.49 0.60
CA ASP A 46 -15.89 2.87 1.00
C ASP A 46 -16.50 3.61 2.18
N THR A 47 -15.69 4.03 3.14
CA THR A 47 -16.13 4.80 4.29
C THR A 47 -16.65 6.17 3.87
N ILE A 48 -15.95 6.84 2.95
CA ILE A 48 -16.39 8.13 2.38
C ILE A 48 -17.75 7.97 1.71
N THR A 49 -17.91 6.94 0.89
CA THR A 49 -19.16 6.65 0.19
C THR A 49 -20.31 6.41 1.18
N SER A 50 -20.05 5.62 2.22
CA SER A 50 -21.04 5.33 3.27
C SER A 50 -21.46 6.58 4.02
N LEU A 51 -20.51 7.43 4.39
CA LEU A 51 -20.81 8.69 5.09
C LEU A 51 -21.61 9.65 4.23
N ARG A 52 -21.29 9.76 2.94
CA ARG A 52 -22.05 10.58 2.00
C ARG A 52 -23.48 10.08 1.88
N HIS A 53 -23.64 8.77 1.77
CA HIS A 53 -24.95 8.16 1.67
C HIS A 53 -25.81 8.45 2.91
N ILE A 54 -25.24 8.31 4.10
CA ILE A 54 -25.92 8.64 5.36
C ILE A 54 -26.28 10.13 5.38
N GLY A 55 -25.38 11.01 4.95
CA GLY A 55 -25.58 12.45 4.93
C GLY A 55 -26.70 12.90 3.98
N GLU A 56 -26.85 12.22 2.85
CA GLU A 56 -27.85 12.51 1.83
C GLU A 56 -29.20 11.86 2.12
N SER A 57 -29.24 10.83 2.96
CA SER A 57 -30.46 10.10 3.28
C SER A 57 -31.39 10.94 4.19
N GLU A 58 -32.64 11.01 3.84
CA GLU A 58 -33.65 11.63 4.68
C GLU A 58 -33.94 10.79 5.93
N GLU A 59 -33.88 9.48 5.77
CA GLU A 59 -34.04 8.52 6.88
C GLU A 59 -32.66 8.22 7.46
N LYS A 60 -32.28 8.85 8.54
CA LYS A 60 -31.04 8.60 9.23
C LYS A 60 -31.09 7.24 9.96
N GLU A 61 -31.13 6.16 9.19
CA GLU A 61 -31.21 4.80 9.69
C GLU A 61 -30.04 3.98 9.15
N VAL A 62 -29.39 3.20 10.02
CA VAL A 62 -28.31 2.29 9.65
C VAL A 62 -28.48 0.95 10.35
N LEU A 63 -27.88 -0.11 9.76
CA LEU A 63 -27.80 -1.41 10.38
C LEU A 63 -26.45 -1.53 11.09
N LEU A 64 -26.49 -1.87 12.37
CA LEU A 64 -25.29 -2.10 13.18
C LEU A 64 -25.06 -3.60 13.36
N PRO A 65 -23.97 -4.17 12.87
CA PRO A 65 -23.67 -5.58 13.12
C PRO A 65 -23.26 -5.79 14.58
N LEU A 66 -23.90 -6.76 15.24
CA LEU A 66 -23.53 -7.14 16.61
C LEU A 66 -22.59 -8.33 16.63
N GLY A 67 -22.51 -9.06 15.55
CA GLY A 67 -21.72 -10.26 15.42
C GLY A 67 -22.14 -11.04 14.20
N SER A 68 -21.99 -12.35 14.22
CA SER A 68 -22.37 -13.21 13.10
C SER A 68 -23.90 -13.17 12.89
N MET A 69 -24.35 -12.72 11.72
CA MET A 69 -25.74 -12.79 11.26
C MET A 69 -26.76 -11.93 12.05
N ILE A 70 -26.35 -11.13 13.02
CA ILE A 70 -27.25 -10.32 13.83
C ILE A 70 -26.97 -8.84 13.62
N PHE A 71 -28.01 -8.09 13.31
CA PHE A 71 -27.95 -6.65 13.06
C PHE A 71 -29.00 -5.93 13.91
N LEU A 72 -28.68 -4.74 14.35
CA LEU A 72 -29.63 -3.81 14.96
C LEU A 72 -29.88 -2.64 14.01
N LYS A 73 -31.12 -2.18 13.97
CA LYS A 73 -31.45 -0.92 13.31
C LYS A 73 -31.19 0.23 14.26
N ALA A 74 -30.37 1.18 13.82
CA ALA A 74 -30.19 2.43 14.53
C ALA A 74 -30.86 3.55 13.75
N LYS A 75 -31.73 4.32 14.41
CA LYS A 75 -32.47 5.43 13.82
C LYS A 75 -32.00 6.76 14.40
N ASN A 76 -32.34 7.86 13.72
CA ASN A 76 -32.04 9.22 14.17
C ASN A 76 -30.54 9.44 14.38
N ILE A 77 -29.75 9.04 13.38
CA ILE A 77 -28.29 9.18 13.39
C ILE A 77 -27.93 10.67 13.39
N ASP A 78 -27.13 11.08 14.37
CA ASP A 78 -26.64 12.45 14.49
C ASP A 78 -25.39 12.66 13.63
N VAL A 79 -25.57 13.26 12.46
CA VAL A 79 -24.48 13.53 11.52
C VAL A 79 -23.57 14.68 11.93
N GLU A 80 -23.94 15.42 12.99
CA GLU A 80 -23.09 16.47 13.53
C GLU A 80 -22.04 15.93 14.52
N LYS A 81 -22.18 14.67 14.92
CA LYS A 81 -21.33 14.01 15.92
C LYS A 81 -20.74 12.72 15.40
N ILE A 82 -20.02 12.81 14.29
CA ILE A 82 -19.29 11.67 13.74
C ILE A 82 -18.01 11.45 14.56
N ILE A 83 -17.80 10.23 15.03
CA ILE A 83 -16.62 9.86 15.81
C ILE A 83 -15.49 9.48 14.85
N VAL A 84 -14.39 10.19 14.92
CA VAL A 84 -13.20 9.96 14.07
C VAL A 84 -12.02 9.57 14.93
N LYS A 85 -11.39 8.47 14.57
CA LYS A 85 -10.13 8.03 15.21
C LYS A 85 -8.97 8.72 14.50
N ILE A 86 -8.26 9.60 15.21
CA ILE A 86 -7.18 10.42 14.61
C ILE A 86 -5.77 9.98 15.00
N GLY A 87 -5.62 8.95 15.82
CA GLY A 87 -4.33 8.45 16.25
C GLY A 87 -4.50 7.26 17.17
N ALA A 88 -3.45 6.86 17.89
CA ALA A 88 -3.49 5.72 18.80
C ALA A 88 -4.54 5.92 19.89
N ASN A 89 -5.74 5.39 19.69
CA ASN A 89 -6.87 5.42 20.63
C ASN A 89 -7.43 6.82 20.94
N VAL A 90 -7.09 7.83 20.13
CA VAL A 90 -7.67 9.17 20.26
C VAL A 90 -8.88 9.27 19.34
N LEU A 91 -10.05 9.52 19.94
CA LEU A 91 -11.32 9.70 19.21
C LEU A 91 -11.75 11.15 19.36
N VAL A 92 -12.21 11.75 18.26
CA VAL A 92 -12.75 13.10 18.28
C VAL A 92 -14.13 13.11 17.59
N GLU A 93 -15.00 13.98 18.05
CA GLU A 93 -16.28 14.23 17.38
C GLU A 93 -16.10 15.30 16.32
N LYS A 94 -16.62 15.05 15.14
CA LYS A 94 -16.62 16.00 14.02
C LYS A 94 -17.96 15.96 13.32
N PRO A 95 -18.44 17.11 12.79
CA PRO A 95 -19.59 17.08 11.88
C PRO A 95 -19.21 16.32 10.60
N LEU A 96 -20.23 15.83 9.89
CA LEU A 96 -20.05 15.00 8.71
C LEU A 96 -19.08 15.59 7.69
N ASP A 97 -19.24 16.88 7.35
CA ASP A 97 -18.37 17.52 6.34
C ASP A 97 -16.91 17.53 6.75
N SER A 98 -16.64 17.79 8.03
CA SER A 98 -15.27 17.76 8.57
C SER A 98 -14.70 16.34 8.56
N ALA A 99 -15.52 15.33 8.86
CA ALA A 99 -15.11 13.94 8.80
C ALA A 99 -14.78 13.51 7.37
N LEU A 100 -15.60 13.93 6.39
CA LEU A 100 -15.35 13.68 4.97
C LEU A 100 -14.04 14.36 4.50
N ASP A 101 -13.82 15.60 4.89
CA ASP A 101 -12.58 16.33 4.56
C ASP A 101 -11.35 15.62 5.13
N TYR A 102 -11.44 15.18 6.37
CA TYR A 102 -10.37 14.43 7.03
C TYR A 102 -10.05 13.13 6.27
N LEU A 103 -11.08 12.34 5.95
CA LEU A 103 -10.90 11.08 5.21
C LEU A 103 -10.33 11.31 3.81
N THR A 104 -10.78 12.35 3.13
CA THR A 104 -10.28 12.71 1.80
C THR A 104 -8.79 13.06 1.85
N LYS A 105 -8.38 13.79 2.88
CA LYS A 105 -6.98 14.13 3.12
C LYS A 105 -6.14 12.88 3.37
N ILE A 106 -6.60 11.99 4.24
CA ILE A 106 -5.89 10.74 4.55
C ILE A 106 -5.80 9.87 3.29
N LYS A 107 -6.88 9.77 2.51
CA LYS A 107 -6.86 9.02 1.26
C LYS A 107 -5.81 9.55 0.29
N SER A 108 -5.70 10.87 0.17
CA SER A 108 -4.69 11.50 -0.70
C SER A 108 -3.27 11.17 -0.24
N GLU A 109 -3.02 11.16 1.07
CA GLU A 109 -1.72 10.79 1.63
C GLU A 109 -1.39 9.31 1.36
N VAL A 110 -2.37 8.43 1.52
CA VAL A 110 -2.23 6.99 1.23
C VAL A 110 -1.96 6.76 -0.26
N ASP A 111 -2.69 7.43 -1.12
CA ASP A 111 -2.53 7.30 -2.57
C ASP A 111 -1.15 7.78 -3.02
N LEU A 112 -0.64 8.87 -2.43
CA LEU A 112 0.71 9.37 -2.71
C LEU A 112 1.78 8.37 -2.26
N GLU A 113 1.63 7.81 -1.06
CA GLU A 113 2.54 6.79 -0.55
C GLU A 113 2.53 5.54 -1.44
N MET A 114 1.35 5.16 -1.93
CA MET A 114 1.21 4.03 -2.85
C MET A 114 1.94 4.30 -4.19
N MET A 115 1.80 5.50 -4.74
CA MET A 115 2.52 5.90 -5.94
C MET A 115 4.04 5.82 -5.75
N ASN A 116 4.54 6.31 -4.61
CA ASN A 116 5.96 6.28 -4.28
C ASN A 116 6.45 4.83 -4.10
N THR A 117 5.66 4.00 -3.44
CA THR A 117 5.97 2.57 -3.24
C THR A 117 6.03 1.84 -4.58
N ASN A 118 5.07 2.08 -5.45
CA ASN A 118 5.01 1.44 -6.78
C ASN A 118 6.18 1.88 -7.67
N ARG A 119 6.59 3.13 -7.59
CA ARG A 119 7.76 3.62 -8.31
C ARG A 119 9.04 2.92 -7.84
N ARG A 120 9.24 2.82 -6.53
CA ARG A 120 10.38 2.11 -5.95
C ARG A 120 10.37 0.64 -6.32
N LEU A 121 9.18 0.04 -6.33
CA LEU A 121 9.00 -1.35 -6.74
C LEU A 121 9.41 -1.56 -8.20
N GLU A 122 8.97 -0.69 -9.09
CA GLU A 122 9.32 -0.74 -10.51
C GLU A 122 10.83 -0.61 -10.72
N GLU A 123 11.47 0.35 -10.06
CA GLU A 123 12.92 0.54 -10.10
C GLU A 123 13.66 -0.72 -9.62
N ALA A 124 13.19 -1.31 -8.53
CA ALA A 124 13.79 -2.53 -7.98
C ALA A 124 13.64 -3.72 -8.93
N ILE A 125 12.48 -3.86 -9.58
CA ILE A 125 12.22 -4.92 -10.56
C ILE A 125 13.14 -4.77 -11.78
N VAL A 126 13.31 -3.56 -12.28
CA VAL A 126 14.20 -3.29 -13.43
C VAL A 126 15.62 -3.70 -13.08
N ARG A 127 16.12 -3.28 -11.93
CA ARG A 127 17.46 -3.64 -11.48
C ARG A 127 17.62 -5.15 -11.25
N TYR A 128 16.63 -5.77 -10.66
CA TYR A 128 16.60 -7.22 -10.42
C TYR A 128 16.72 -8.00 -11.75
N ARG A 129 15.97 -7.59 -12.77
CA ARG A 129 16.03 -8.22 -14.10
C ARG A 129 17.40 -8.06 -14.74
N GLN A 130 18.02 -6.90 -14.61
CA GLN A 130 19.39 -6.66 -15.10
C GLN A 130 20.39 -7.61 -14.45
N LEU A 131 20.30 -7.76 -13.13
CA LEU A 131 21.17 -8.68 -12.40
C LEU A 131 20.90 -10.14 -12.76
N ASP A 132 19.63 -10.50 -12.94
CA ASP A 132 19.23 -11.84 -13.36
C ASP A 132 19.87 -12.21 -14.71
N GLU A 133 19.82 -11.29 -15.68
CA GLU A 133 20.45 -11.48 -16.98
C GLU A 133 21.97 -11.62 -16.86
N ILE A 134 22.63 -10.76 -16.10
CA ILE A 134 24.08 -10.78 -15.88
C ILE A 134 24.49 -12.11 -15.25
N LEU A 135 23.80 -12.52 -14.17
CA LEU A 135 24.13 -13.74 -13.45
C LEU A 135 23.86 -14.99 -14.30
N SER A 136 22.81 -14.97 -15.10
CA SER A 136 22.50 -16.07 -16.04
C SER A 136 23.56 -16.23 -17.10
N LYS A 137 24.08 -15.13 -17.65
CA LYS A 137 25.17 -15.15 -18.62
C LYS A 137 26.45 -15.69 -18.00
N ILE A 138 26.81 -15.26 -16.78
CA ILE A 138 27.97 -15.74 -16.06
C ILE A 138 27.86 -17.26 -15.81
N ALA A 139 26.71 -17.73 -15.36
CA ALA A 139 26.46 -19.15 -15.13
C ALA A 139 26.58 -19.96 -16.43
N SER A 140 26.07 -19.45 -17.53
CA SER A 140 26.17 -20.09 -18.85
C SER A 140 27.61 -20.20 -19.33
N GLU A 141 28.41 -19.16 -19.13
CA GLU A 141 29.83 -19.14 -19.51
C GLU A 141 30.65 -20.09 -18.65
N LYS A 142 30.38 -20.20 -17.35
CA LYS A 142 31.10 -21.11 -16.45
C LYS A 142 30.70 -22.58 -16.65
N GLY A 143 29.54 -22.83 -17.21
CA GLY A 143 29.05 -24.19 -17.51
C GLY A 143 29.69 -24.82 -18.75
N ARG A 144 30.52 -24.06 -19.44
CA ARG A 144 31.31 -24.53 -20.61
C ARG A 144 32.75 -24.75 -20.21
#